data_929d721fef159371e9fc0dc896a95d04
#
_entry.id   929d721fef159371e9fc0dc896a95d04
#
_cell.length_a   1.000
_cell.length_b   1.000
_cell.length_c   1.000
_cell.angle_alpha   90.00
_cell.angle_beta   90.00
_cell.angle_gamma   90.00
#
_symmetry.space_group_name_H-M   'P 1'
#
loop_
_entity.id
_entity.type
_entity.pdbx_description
1 polymer ?
#
loop_
_entity_poly.entity_id
_entity_poly.type
_entity_poly.pdbx_seq_one_letter_code
_entity_poly.pdbx_strand_id
1 'polypeptide(L)'
;MRKFGTIFLLLCLLLSLAACGSTDQTTGTADPAPAPAAQPAPTGDGAGSTLVAYFSWAENAVLSEDVDAITSPSVVPPGNVQQLAAWVQEATGGDLFSIQVTDPYPSDWDACRARANQERGEDARPALTAAVEDLDQYDTVFLGYPNWWYGVPMAVLTFLEENDLSGKQVYLFCSHGTGGLANSVEILTQALPNATLSDNIFDCS
;
A
#
# COMPACT_ATOMS: atom_id res chain seq x y z
N MET A 1 -13.20 -15.25 62.20
CA MET A 1 -14.60 -15.51 62.64
C MET A 1 -15.48 -15.51 61.39
N ARG A 2 -16.20 -16.63 61.25
CA ARG A 2 -17.43 -16.89 60.48
C ARG A 2 -17.31 -16.73 58.94
N LYS A 3 -17.22 -17.81 58.15
CA LYS A 3 -18.09 -18.99 57.94
C LYS A 3 -19.43 -18.65 57.30
N PHE A 4 -19.73 -19.50 56.33
CA PHE A 4 -20.99 -19.95 55.70
C PHE A 4 -21.22 -19.31 54.37
N GLY A 5 -21.51 -20.00 53.31
CA GLY A 5 -21.92 -21.41 53.14
C GLY A 5 -22.89 -21.48 51.98
N THR A 6 -22.72 -22.49 51.22
CA THR A 6 -23.71 -23.51 50.85
C THR A 6 -24.62 -23.16 49.66
N ILE A 7 -24.38 -23.81 48.49
CA ILE A 7 -25.03 -25.02 47.94
C ILE A 7 -26.50 -24.79 47.53
N PHE A 8 -26.83 -25.14 46.30
CA PHE A 8 -27.93 -25.99 45.85
C PHE A 8 -27.96 -25.98 44.33
N LEU A 9 -27.64 -27.02 43.71
CA LEU A 9 -28.30 -28.29 43.37
C LEU A 9 -29.21 -28.18 42.16
N LEU A 10 -28.76 -28.77 41.08
CA LEU A 10 -29.26 -30.00 40.44
C LEU A 10 -30.67 -29.93 39.82
N LEU A 11 -30.80 -30.27 38.59
CA LEU A 11 -31.69 -31.33 38.06
C LEU A 11 -31.81 -31.20 36.54
N CYS A 12 -31.24 -32.11 35.82
CA CYS A 12 -31.84 -33.22 35.07
C CYS A 12 -32.97 -32.83 34.11
N LEU A 13 -33.00 -33.22 32.88
CA LEU A 13 -33.22 -34.57 32.35
C LEU A 13 -33.26 -34.52 30.83
N LEU A 14 -32.45 -35.23 30.13
CA LEU A 14 -32.63 -36.42 29.30
C LEU A 14 -33.58 -36.34 28.08
N LEU A 15 -33.06 -36.96 27.05
CA LEU A 15 -33.61 -37.69 25.88
C LEU A 15 -33.78 -36.82 24.64
N SER A 16 -33.43 -37.27 23.43
CA SER A 16 -33.00 -38.60 22.93
C SER A 16 -32.48 -38.46 21.51
N LEU A 17 -31.59 -39.39 21.19
CA LEU A 17 -31.43 -40.19 19.97
C LEU A 17 -31.34 -39.50 18.57
N ALA A 18 -30.17 -39.67 18.06
CA ALA A 18 -29.76 -40.53 16.94
C ALA A 18 -30.05 -40.01 15.50
N ALA A 19 -28.97 -39.71 14.80
CA ALA A 19 -28.77 -40.19 13.46
C ALA A 19 -27.26 -40.14 13.12
N CYS A 20 -26.74 -41.27 12.70
CA CYS A 20 -25.42 -41.43 12.12
C CYS A 20 -25.27 -40.57 10.84
N GLY A 21 -24.19 -39.87 10.74
CA GLY A 21 -23.72 -39.31 9.50
C GLY A 21 -22.19 -39.15 9.61
N SER A 22 -21.49 -40.10 9.00
CA SER A 22 -20.05 -40.03 8.78
C SER A 22 -19.74 -38.78 7.98
N THR A 23 -19.00 -37.83 8.54
CA THR A 23 -18.37 -36.80 7.74
C THR A 23 -16.88 -36.90 7.88
N ASP A 24 -16.25 -37.27 6.80
CA ASP A 24 -14.84 -37.14 6.53
C ASP A 24 -14.34 -35.74 6.95
N GLN A 25 -13.41 -35.71 7.84
CA GLN A 25 -12.57 -34.51 8.06
C GLN A 25 -11.57 -34.43 6.93
N THR A 26 -11.94 -33.73 5.87
CA THR A 26 -10.97 -33.24 4.91
C THR A 26 -10.31 -32.00 5.53
N THR A 27 -9.09 -32.14 5.96
CA THR A 27 -8.18 -31.02 6.27
C THR A 27 -7.98 -30.23 4.99
N GLY A 28 -8.76 -29.18 4.82
CA GLY A 28 -8.54 -28.21 3.76
C GLY A 28 -7.27 -27.41 4.03
N THR A 29 -6.19 -27.81 3.40
CA THR A 29 -5.03 -26.94 3.20
C THR A 29 -5.52 -25.78 2.35
N ALA A 30 -5.54 -24.57 2.90
CA ALA A 30 -5.80 -23.37 2.13
C ALA A 30 -4.65 -23.20 1.12
N ASP A 31 -4.98 -23.36 -0.15
CA ASP A 31 -4.09 -22.96 -1.22
C ASP A 31 -3.81 -21.46 -1.12
N PRO A 32 -2.54 -21.02 -1.28
CA PRO A 32 -2.25 -19.59 -1.38
C PRO A 32 -2.96 -19.04 -2.61
N ALA A 33 -3.66 -17.91 -2.44
CA ALA A 33 -4.32 -17.22 -3.53
C ALA A 33 -3.33 -17.00 -4.70
N PRO A 34 -3.73 -17.23 -5.94
CA PRO A 34 -2.86 -16.99 -7.08
C PRO A 34 -2.48 -15.51 -7.15
N ALA A 35 -1.19 -15.24 -7.39
CA ALA A 35 -0.72 -13.91 -7.70
C ALA A 35 -1.54 -13.31 -8.85
N PRO A 36 -1.86 -12.01 -8.82
CA PRO A 36 -2.61 -11.39 -9.90
C PRO A 36 -1.86 -11.58 -11.21
N ALA A 37 -2.51 -12.23 -12.16
CA ALA A 37 -1.99 -12.39 -13.51
C ALA A 37 -1.85 -11.00 -14.14
N ALA A 38 -0.70 -10.73 -14.77
CA ALA A 38 -0.50 -9.54 -15.56
C ALA A 38 -1.66 -9.42 -16.58
N GLN A 39 -2.47 -8.38 -16.44
CA GLN A 39 -3.53 -8.09 -17.40
C GLN A 39 -2.94 -7.48 -18.67
N PRO A 40 -3.49 -7.83 -19.85
CA PRO A 40 -3.05 -7.19 -21.09
C PRO A 40 -3.39 -5.70 -21.08
N ALA A 41 -2.46 -4.88 -21.61
CA ALA A 41 -2.63 -3.44 -21.76
C ALA A 41 -3.98 -3.10 -22.43
N PRO A 42 -4.72 -2.08 -21.94
CA PRO A 42 -5.93 -1.65 -22.58
C PRO A 42 -5.59 -0.95 -23.90
N THR A 43 -6.15 -1.41 -25.00
CA THR A 43 -6.16 -0.70 -26.28
C THR A 43 -7.22 0.39 -26.19
N GLY A 44 -6.86 1.57 -25.69
CA GLY A 44 -7.75 2.72 -25.57
C GLY A 44 -7.68 3.61 -26.79
N ASP A 45 -8.78 3.73 -27.50
CA ASP A 45 -8.94 4.72 -28.57
C ASP A 45 -9.05 6.14 -27.99
N GLY A 46 -8.02 6.96 -28.14
CA GLY A 46 -8.16 8.42 -28.26
C GLY A 46 -8.38 9.28 -27.01
N ALA A 47 -8.36 8.75 -25.80
CA ALA A 47 -8.11 9.50 -24.56
C ALA A 47 -6.65 9.24 -24.16
N GLY A 48 -5.87 10.28 -23.84
CA GLY A 48 -4.47 10.12 -23.46
C GLY A 48 -4.32 9.02 -22.43
N SER A 49 -3.29 8.18 -22.59
CA SER A 49 -3.13 7.03 -21.71
C SER A 49 -2.78 7.49 -20.28
N THR A 50 -3.24 6.73 -19.32
CA THR A 50 -3.08 7.03 -17.88
C THR A 50 -2.07 6.10 -17.26
N LEU A 51 -1.11 6.68 -16.52
CA LEU A 51 -0.18 5.96 -15.66
C LEU A 51 -0.64 6.06 -14.21
N VAL A 52 -0.62 4.95 -13.48
CA VAL A 52 -0.82 4.90 -12.03
C VAL A 52 0.50 4.48 -11.39
N ALA A 53 1.35 5.44 -11.10
CA ALA A 53 2.64 5.24 -10.45
C ALA A 53 2.48 5.35 -8.93
N TYR A 54 3.03 4.41 -8.15
CA TYR A 54 2.87 4.45 -6.72
C TYR A 54 4.04 3.79 -5.97
N PHE A 55 4.32 4.31 -4.78
CA PHE A 55 5.23 3.71 -3.82
C PHE A 55 4.42 3.06 -2.69
N SER A 56 4.63 1.78 -2.43
CA SER A 56 4.06 1.07 -1.29
C SER A 56 5.15 0.45 -0.44
N TRP A 57 5.08 0.63 0.89
CA TRP A 57 6.03 0.00 1.80
C TRP A 57 5.98 -1.53 1.69
N ALA A 58 4.79 -2.11 1.54
CA ALA A 58 4.61 -3.55 1.40
C ALA A 58 5.40 -4.18 0.24
N GLU A 59 5.57 -3.43 -0.87
CA GLU A 59 6.32 -3.89 -2.05
C GLU A 59 7.80 -3.51 -1.99
N ASN A 60 8.16 -2.68 -1.01
CA ASN A 60 9.51 -2.18 -0.79
C ASN A 60 10.11 -2.67 0.53
N ALA A 61 9.57 -3.70 1.14
CA ALA A 61 10.06 -4.27 2.39
C ALA A 61 10.36 -5.75 2.26
N VAL A 62 11.41 -6.19 2.96
CA VAL A 62 11.62 -7.62 3.22
C VAL A 62 10.90 -7.96 4.52
N LEU A 63 9.83 -8.74 4.41
CA LEU A 63 9.06 -9.15 5.58
C LEU A 63 9.88 -10.09 6.46
N SER A 64 9.99 -9.77 7.74
CA SER A 64 10.50 -10.67 8.76
C SER A 64 9.37 -11.56 9.30
N GLU A 65 9.72 -12.70 9.92
CA GLU A 65 8.73 -13.60 10.54
C GLU A 65 7.97 -12.92 11.69
N ASP A 66 8.57 -11.91 12.32
CA ASP A 66 8.04 -11.18 13.47
C ASP A 66 7.43 -9.81 13.10
N VAL A 67 6.99 -9.63 11.86
CA VAL A 67 6.41 -8.34 11.44
C VAL A 67 5.17 -7.99 12.26
N ASP A 68 5.18 -6.82 12.89
CA ASP A 68 4.02 -6.30 13.62
C ASP A 68 3.02 -5.61 12.69
N ALA A 69 2.09 -6.40 12.15
CA ALA A 69 1.01 -5.92 11.30
C ALA A 69 -0.01 -5.01 12.01
N ILE A 70 0.04 -4.92 13.34
CA ILE A 70 -0.81 -4.03 14.13
C ILE A 70 -0.21 -2.62 14.16
N THR A 71 1.10 -2.53 14.44
CA THR A 71 1.82 -1.26 14.47
C THR A 71 2.05 -0.71 13.05
N SER A 72 2.18 -1.59 12.06
CA SER A 72 2.49 -1.21 10.68
C SER A 72 1.65 -2.00 9.67
N PRO A 73 0.33 -1.81 9.63
CA PRO A 73 -0.53 -2.57 8.74
C PRO A 73 -0.16 -2.38 7.26
N SER A 74 0.43 -1.25 6.89
CA SER A 74 0.81 -0.94 5.51
C SER A 74 2.05 -1.68 4.99
N VAL A 75 2.77 -2.43 5.86
CA VAL A 75 3.91 -3.26 5.43
C VAL A 75 3.48 -4.66 4.97
N VAL A 76 2.29 -5.09 5.35
CA VAL A 76 1.76 -6.40 4.96
C VAL A 76 1.01 -6.27 3.63
N PRO A 77 1.35 -7.07 2.60
CA PRO A 77 0.63 -7.03 1.32
C PRO A 77 -0.86 -7.47 1.44
N PRO A 78 -1.75 -6.81 0.68
CA PRO A 78 -1.49 -5.59 -0.08
C PRO A 78 -1.41 -4.39 0.87
N GLY A 79 -0.37 -3.57 0.72
CA GLY A 79 -0.23 -2.33 1.50
C GLY A 79 -1.29 -1.29 1.14
N ASN A 80 -1.49 -0.29 2.02
CA ASN A 80 -2.55 0.70 1.83
C ASN A 80 -2.47 1.42 0.48
N VAL A 81 -1.29 1.92 0.10
CA VAL A 81 -1.12 2.63 -1.18
C VAL A 81 -1.30 1.70 -2.38
N GLN A 82 -0.88 0.44 -2.27
CA GLN A 82 -1.10 -0.56 -3.30
C GLN A 82 -2.60 -0.82 -3.54
N GLN A 83 -3.40 -0.88 -2.46
CA GLN A 83 -4.86 -0.99 -2.57
C GLN A 83 -5.49 0.24 -3.24
N LEU A 84 -5.04 1.45 -2.85
CA LEU A 84 -5.49 2.68 -3.48
C LEU A 84 -5.14 2.70 -4.97
N ALA A 85 -3.92 2.30 -5.33
CA ALA A 85 -3.49 2.22 -6.73
C ALA A 85 -4.36 1.26 -7.56
N ALA A 86 -4.72 0.11 -6.99
CA ALA A 86 -5.63 -0.83 -7.65
C ALA A 86 -7.02 -0.23 -7.89
N TRP A 87 -7.57 0.53 -6.95
CA TRP A 87 -8.86 1.23 -7.15
C TRP A 87 -8.77 2.34 -8.19
N VAL A 88 -7.67 3.11 -8.21
CA VAL A 88 -7.44 4.11 -9.25
C VAL A 88 -7.31 3.44 -10.61
N GLN A 89 -6.58 2.32 -10.70
CA GLN A 89 -6.48 1.55 -11.94
C GLN A 89 -7.85 1.06 -12.42
N GLU A 90 -8.65 0.47 -11.53
CA GLU A 90 -10.00 -0.02 -11.87
C GLU A 90 -10.88 1.13 -12.39
N ALA A 91 -10.78 2.31 -11.79
CA ALA A 91 -11.59 3.46 -12.17
C ALA A 91 -11.15 4.12 -13.47
N THR A 92 -9.86 4.09 -13.79
CA THR A 92 -9.27 4.82 -14.93
C THR A 92 -8.89 3.94 -16.11
N GLY A 93 -8.70 2.64 -15.89
CA GLY A 93 -8.12 1.72 -16.88
C GLY A 93 -6.63 1.97 -17.13
N GLY A 94 -5.94 2.74 -16.27
CA GLY A 94 -4.54 3.10 -16.41
C GLY A 94 -3.57 1.95 -16.17
N ASP A 95 -2.33 2.12 -16.61
CA ASP A 95 -1.25 1.15 -16.40
C ASP A 95 -0.64 1.35 -15.01
N LEU A 96 -0.43 0.26 -14.26
CA LEU A 96 0.22 0.30 -12.95
C LEU A 96 1.74 0.30 -13.08
N PHE A 97 2.39 1.16 -12.30
CA PHE A 97 3.83 1.17 -12.11
C PHE A 97 4.16 1.25 -10.61
N SER A 98 4.70 0.17 -10.06
CA SER A 98 5.20 0.13 -8.68
C SER A 98 6.60 0.73 -8.61
N ILE A 99 6.75 1.83 -7.88
CA ILE A 99 8.04 2.46 -7.60
C ILE A 99 8.76 1.59 -6.56
N GLN A 100 9.79 0.86 -6.98
CA GLN A 100 10.52 -0.07 -6.14
C GLN A 100 11.99 0.30 -6.03
N VAL A 101 12.52 0.26 -4.80
CA VAL A 101 13.94 0.51 -4.52
C VAL A 101 14.77 -0.75 -4.67
N THR A 102 16.03 -0.60 -5.09
CA THR A 102 16.97 -1.72 -5.21
C THR A 102 17.41 -2.28 -3.85
N ASP A 103 17.37 -1.46 -2.80
CA ASP A 103 17.67 -1.84 -1.43
C ASP A 103 16.39 -1.72 -0.58
N PRO A 104 15.65 -2.82 -0.34
CA PRO A 104 14.37 -2.78 0.34
C PRO A 104 14.47 -2.23 1.76
N TYR A 105 13.40 -1.57 2.21
CA TYR A 105 13.29 -1.06 3.57
C TYR A 105 13.09 -2.21 4.58
N PRO A 106 13.51 -2.03 5.84
CA PRO A 106 13.14 -2.95 6.91
C PRO A 106 11.61 -3.03 7.07
N SER A 107 11.11 -4.22 7.43
CA SER A 107 9.70 -4.40 7.81
C SER A 107 9.40 -3.99 9.25
N ASP A 108 10.43 -3.85 10.08
CA ASP A 108 10.33 -3.29 11.43
C ASP A 108 10.08 -1.78 11.34
N TRP A 109 9.09 -1.31 12.12
CA TRP A 109 8.68 0.10 12.12
C TRP A 109 9.80 1.06 12.51
N ASP A 110 10.50 0.77 13.62
CA ASP A 110 11.52 1.67 14.13
C ASP A 110 12.75 1.72 13.22
N ALA A 111 13.13 0.59 12.65
CA ALA A 111 14.23 0.50 11.69
C ALA A 111 13.89 1.21 10.37
N CYS A 112 12.69 1.00 9.82
CA CYS A 112 12.21 1.71 8.63
C CYS A 112 12.16 3.21 8.88
N ARG A 113 11.64 3.62 10.02
CA ARG A 113 11.59 5.00 10.46
C ARG A 113 12.97 5.65 10.54
N ALA A 114 13.92 4.96 11.14
CA ALA A 114 15.29 5.46 11.27
C ALA A 114 15.92 5.69 9.89
N ARG A 115 15.79 4.72 8.97
CA ARG A 115 16.28 4.83 7.60
C ARG A 115 15.61 5.97 6.84
N ALA A 116 14.29 6.07 6.86
CA ALA A 116 13.55 7.13 6.16
C ALA A 116 13.92 8.52 6.68
N ASN A 117 14.17 8.68 8.01
CA ASN A 117 14.66 9.91 8.57
C ASN A 117 16.08 10.25 8.12
N GLN A 118 16.96 9.27 8.05
CA GLN A 118 18.31 9.45 7.54
C GLN A 118 18.28 9.89 6.08
N GLU A 119 17.56 9.18 5.21
CA GLU A 119 17.41 9.51 3.80
C GLU A 119 16.92 10.94 3.58
N ARG A 120 15.90 11.35 4.35
CA ARG A 120 15.40 12.72 4.30
C ARG A 120 16.42 13.74 4.77
N GLY A 121 17.15 13.45 5.86
CA GLY A 121 18.17 14.34 6.41
C GLY A 121 19.38 14.54 5.48
N GLU A 122 19.69 13.54 4.67
CA GLU A 122 20.78 13.53 3.70
C GLU A 122 20.33 13.97 2.29
N ASP A 123 19.04 14.26 2.11
CA ASP A 123 18.41 14.47 0.79
C ASP A 123 18.75 13.35 -0.19
N ALA A 124 18.70 12.11 0.30
CA ALA A 124 19.12 10.92 -0.44
C ALA A 124 18.18 10.62 -1.63
N ARG A 125 18.72 9.95 -2.64
CA ARG A 125 17.96 9.42 -3.78
C ARG A 125 18.16 7.91 -3.86
N PRO A 126 17.34 7.11 -3.14
CA PRO A 126 17.40 5.65 -3.20
C PRO A 126 17.25 5.18 -4.64
N ALA A 127 18.16 4.33 -5.10
CA ALA A 127 18.14 3.82 -6.46
C ALA A 127 16.90 2.95 -6.71
N LEU A 128 16.26 3.13 -7.85
CA LEU A 128 15.09 2.37 -8.26
C LEU A 128 15.46 1.13 -9.06
N THR A 129 14.56 0.14 -9.08
CA THR A 129 14.74 -1.11 -9.83
C THR A 129 14.43 -0.96 -11.31
N ALA A 130 13.57 0.00 -11.67
CA ALA A 130 13.13 0.24 -13.04
C ALA A 130 12.68 1.70 -13.23
N ALA A 131 12.75 2.17 -14.46
CA ALA A 131 12.11 3.39 -14.93
C ALA A 131 10.84 3.06 -15.71
N VAL A 132 9.95 4.05 -15.92
CA VAL A 132 8.76 3.87 -16.76
C VAL A 132 9.21 3.79 -18.23
N GLU A 133 8.82 2.71 -18.88
CA GLU A 133 9.02 2.59 -20.34
C GLU A 133 8.01 3.47 -21.08
N ASP A 134 8.45 4.10 -22.16
CA ASP A 134 7.60 4.91 -23.06
C ASP A 134 6.72 5.94 -22.31
N LEU A 135 7.30 6.65 -21.33
CA LEU A 135 6.61 7.64 -20.50
C LEU A 135 5.82 8.67 -21.34
N ASP A 136 6.29 8.97 -22.54
CA ASP A 136 5.66 9.95 -23.45
C ASP A 136 4.24 9.56 -23.90
N GLN A 137 3.89 8.28 -23.80
CA GLN A 137 2.54 7.81 -24.15
C GLN A 137 1.46 8.27 -23.15
N TYR A 138 1.85 8.67 -21.93
CA TYR A 138 0.93 9.05 -20.87
C TYR A 138 0.75 10.57 -20.81
N ASP A 139 -0.49 11.04 -20.85
CA ASP A 139 -0.84 12.45 -20.64
C ASP A 139 -1.25 12.70 -19.17
N THR A 140 -1.74 11.66 -18.50
CA THR A 140 -2.21 11.71 -17.12
C THR A 140 -1.43 10.74 -16.24
N VAL A 141 -0.99 11.23 -15.07
CA VAL A 141 -0.30 10.44 -14.08
C VAL A 141 -1.03 10.53 -12.74
N PHE A 142 -1.44 9.41 -12.19
CA PHE A 142 -1.82 9.31 -10.78
C PHE A 142 -0.59 8.89 -10.00
N LEU A 143 -0.19 9.71 -9.02
CA LEU A 143 0.99 9.47 -8.19
C LEU A 143 0.57 9.13 -6.76
N GLY A 144 0.83 7.90 -6.34
CA GLY A 144 0.48 7.35 -5.04
C GLY A 144 1.65 7.24 -4.09
N TYR A 145 1.44 7.64 -2.82
CA TYR A 145 2.51 7.57 -1.81
C TYR A 145 1.94 7.50 -0.39
N PRO A 146 2.68 6.91 0.57
CA PRO A 146 2.39 7.08 1.98
C PRO A 146 3.00 8.40 2.48
N ASN A 147 2.30 9.11 3.38
CA ASN A 147 2.92 10.24 4.07
C ASN A 147 3.97 9.72 5.07
N TRP A 148 5.24 9.87 4.73
CA TRP A 148 6.37 9.53 5.59
C TRP A 148 7.03 10.80 6.14
N TRP A 149 7.04 10.91 7.48
CA TRP A 149 7.71 12.00 8.20
C TRP A 149 7.27 13.39 7.73
N TYR A 150 5.97 13.57 7.63
CA TYR A 150 5.37 14.83 7.18
C TYR A 150 5.72 15.21 5.73
N GLY A 151 6.10 14.22 4.91
CA GLY A 151 6.49 14.42 3.53
C GLY A 151 6.23 13.18 2.66
N VAL A 152 7.14 12.91 1.74
CA VAL A 152 7.09 11.76 0.84
C VAL A 152 8.30 10.84 1.08
N PRO A 153 8.21 9.52 0.76
CA PRO A 153 9.40 8.67 0.68
C PRO A 153 10.41 9.24 -0.33
N MET A 154 11.70 9.23 0.02
CA MET A 154 12.73 9.79 -0.86
C MET A 154 12.80 9.07 -2.23
N ALA A 155 12.41 7.80 -2.28
CA ALA A 155 12.25 7.05 -3.54
C ALA A 155 11.24 7.68 -4.52
N VAL A 156 10.21 8.37 -4.01
CA VAL A 156 9.25 9.12 -4.86
C VAL A 156 9.96 10.30 -5.54
N LEU A 157 10.85 10.99 -4.83
CA LEU A 157 11.64 12.07 -5.43
C LEU A 157 12.63 11.54 -6.47
N THR A 158 13.27 10.39 -6.21
CA THR A 158 14.08 9.70 -7.22
C THR A 158 13.27 9.42 -8.49
N PHE A 159 12.04 8.87 -8.31
CA PHE A 159 11.16 8.60 -9.43
C PHE A 159 10.85 9.85 -10.26
N LEU A 160 10.57 10.99 -9.63
CA LEU A 160 10.26 12.25 -10.30
C LEU A 160 11.48 12.86 -11.00
N GLU A 161 12.69 12.62 -10.51
CA GLU A 161 13.92 13.06 -11.14
C GLU A 161 14.33 12.19 -12.34
N GLU A 162 14.01 10.88 -12.28
CA GLU A 162 14.32 9.94 -13.37
C GLU A 162 13.25 9.90 -14.46
N ASN A 163 12.04 10.42 -14.19
CA ASN A 163 10.91 10.41 -15.11
C ASN A 163 10.37 11.84 -15.31
N ASP A 164 10.59 12.42 -16.49
CA ASP A 164 10.13 13.78 -16.79
C ASP A 164 8.61 13.83 -17.00
N LEU A 165 7.89 14.38 -16.01
CA LEU A 165 6.45 14.57 -16.06
C LEU A 165 6.03 15.94 -16.61
N SER A 166 6.93 16.69 -17.25
CA SER A 166 6.64 17.99 -17.84
C SER A 166 5.47 17.91 -18.83
N GLY A 167 4.53 18.85 -18.70
CA GLY A 167 3.33 18.93 -19.55
C GLY A 167 2.22 17.92 -19.21
N LYS A 168 2.45 16.99 -18.31
CA LYS A 168 1.45 15.98 -17.91
C LYS A 168 0.52 16.53 -16.83
N GLN A 169 -0.71 16.01 -16.80
CA GLN A 169 -1.65 16.23 -15.70
C GLN A 169 -1.36 15.23 -14.57
N VAL A 170 -1.09 15.71 -13.37
CA VAL A 170 -0.76 14.86 -12.21
C VAL A 170 -1.84 14.94 -11.13
N TYR A 171 -2.35 13.80 -10.69
CA TYR A 171 -3.26 13.63 -9.57
C TYR A 171 -2.57 12.88 -8.45
N LEU A 172 -2.74 13.33 -7.22
CA LEU A 172 -2.13 12.70 -6.04
C LEU A 172 -3.13 11.81 -5.32
N PHE A 173 -2.64 10.66 -4.85
CA PHE A 173 -3.35 9.88 -3.83
C PHE A 173 -2.39 9.45 -2.73
N CYS A 174 -2.85 9.53 -1.49
CA CYS A 174 -2.00 9.39 -0.32
C CYS A 174 -2.65 8.53 0.76
N SER A 175 -1.88 7.61 1.34
CA SER A 175 -2.23 6.99 2.62
C SER A 175 -1.43 7.66 3.73
N HIS A 176 -2.11 8.02 4.82
CA HIS A 176 -1.46 8.72 5.92
C HIS A 176 -2.03 8.28 7.28
N GLY A 177 -1.32 8.58 8.35
CA GLY A 177 -1.85 8.50 9.71
C GLY A 177 -2.41 9.85 10.16
N THR A 178 -2.33 10.11 11.46
CA THR A 178 -2.88 11.34 12.08
C THR A 178 -2.28 12.65 11.58
N GLY A 179 -1.16 12.61 10.86
CA GLY A 179 -0.49 13.79 10.30
C GLY A 179 -1.13 14.36 9.02
N GLY A 180 -2.12 13.67 8.42
CA GLY A 180 -2.70 14.08 7.15
C GLY A 180 -1.68 14.14 6.02
N LEU A 181 -1.90 15.02 5.06
CA LEU A 181 -0.97 15.27 3.94
C LEU A 181 0.30 16.03 4.34
N ALA A 182 0.25 16.77 5.45
CA ALA A 182 1.35 17.61 5.96
C ALA A 182 2.04 18.41 4.84
N ASN A 183 3.36 18.29 4.68
CA ASN A 183 4.13 19.03 3.68
C ASN A 183 4.27 18.28 2.33
N SER A 184 3.65 17.10 2.20
CA SER A 184 3.87 16.25 1.02
C SER A 184 3.46 16.92 -0.28
N VAL A 185 2.33 17.64 -0.28
CA VAL A 185 1.83 18.35 -1.46
C VAL A 185 2.78 19.48 -1.88
N GLU A 186 3.30 20.24 -0.91
CA GLU A 186 4.27 21.31 -1.19
C GLU A 186 5.58 20.75 -1.78
N ILE A 187 6.08 19.65 -1.20
CA ILE A 187 7.28 18.96 -1.70
C ILE A 187 7.07 18.51 -3.15
N LEU A 188 5.94 17.87 -3.45
CA LEU A 188 5.63 17.40 -4.80
C LEU A 188 5.41 18.55 -5.78
N THR A 189 4.78 19.64 -5.35
CA THR A 189 4.64 20.84 -6.19
C THR A 189 6.00 21.43 -6.58
N GLN A 190 6.95 21.44 -5.65
CA GLN A 190 8.31 21.90 -5.92
C GLN A 190 9.09 20.94 -6.84
N ALA A 191 8.84 19.62 -6.71
CA ALA A 191 9.47 18.59 -7.54
C ALA A 191 8.88 18.50 -8.96
N LEU A 192 7.70 19.09 -9.21
CA LEU A 192 6.96 19.03 -10.47
C LEU A 192 6.70 20.41 -11.07
N PRO A 193 7.73 21.25 -11.28
CA PRO A 193 7.54 22.65 -11.67
C PRO A 193 6.90 22.84 -13.05
N ASN A 194 6.98 21.83 -13.93
CA ASN A 194 6.50 21.88 -15.30
C ASN A 194 5.31 20.96 -15.58
N ALA A 195 4.79 20.25 -14.57
CA ALA A 195 3.57 19.47 -14.65
C ALA A 195 2.37 20.29 -14.14
N THR A 196 1.17 19.88 -14.50
CA THR A 196 -0.06 20.44 -13.95
C THR A 196 -0.54 19.59 -12.79
N LEU A 197 -0.27 20.00 -11.55
CA LEU A 197 -0.74 19.31 -10.38
C LEU A 197 -2.20 19.66 -10.08
N SER A 198 -3.04 18.65 -9.92
CA SER A 198 -4.46 18.83 -9.57
C SER A 198 -4.63 19.20 -8.11
N ASP A 199 -5.55 20.11 -7.81
CA ASP A 199 -5.97 20.42 -6.44
C ASP A 199 -6.85 19.30 -5.83
N ASN A 200 -7.34 18.37 -6.65
CA ASN A 200 -8.10 17.21 -6.19
C ASN A 200 -7.13 16.12 -5.75
N ILE A 201 -7.00 15.95 -4.45
CA ILE A 201 -6.14 14.93 -3.84
C ILE A 201 -7.05 13.91 -3.17
N PHE A 202 -6.84 12.63 -3.49
CA PHE A 202 -7.49 11.54 -2.79
C PHE A 202 -6.60 11.05 -1.66
N ASP A 203 -7.09 11.14 -0.41
CA ASP A 203 -6.32 10.70 0.75
C ASP A 203 -7.17 9.83 1.69
N CYS A 204 -6.51 8.93 2.40
CA CYS A 204 -7.12 8.08 3.42
C CYS A 204 -6.18 7.82 4.60
N SER A 205 -6.78 7.60 5.76
CA SER A 205 -6.12 7.26 7.04
C SER A 205 -6.55 5.89 7.56
#